data_68d93035bc7dc2ce0c1c27d09c78841c
#
_entry.id   68d93035bc7dc2ce0c1c27d09c78841c
#
_cell.length_a   1.000
_cell.length_b   1.000
_cell.length_c   1.000
_cell.angle_alpha   90.00
_cell.angle_beta   90.00
_cell.angle_gamma   90.00
#
_symmetry.space_group_name_H-M   'P 1'
#
loop_
_entity.id
_entity.type
_entity.pdbx_description
1 polymer ?
#
loop_
_entity_poly.entity_id
_entity_poly.type
_entity_poly.pdbx_seq_one_letter_code
_entity_poly.pdbx_strand_id
1 'polypeptide(L)'
;MKKYTKDEILNRVKSLPSFKRIPGDYWLVGIRSKEDLYNKFDDRFYLLKNEELILSTTGTTNSGSTGLMEFYTYNSEGCAVVKADEWYYSLWTPGLHKGKMRALRQNTPVKFFRDNNKNQKAEEIGNVRQGMIGINFHAASYQVDDRTIELIGGWSTGCQVCNNIKEYYKIIDTIGKQGDVSYCLLKEW
;
A
#
# COMPACT_ATOMS: atom_id res chain seq x y z
N MET A 1 -16.00 3.75 1.65
CA MET A 1 -14.68 4.36 1.37
C MET A 1 -14.83 5.78 0.87
N LYS A 2 -14.34 6.76 1.63
CA LYS A 2 -14.36 8.20 1.30
C LYS A 2 -13.37 8.51 0.16
N LYS A 3 -13.71 9.45 -0.71
CA LYS A 3 -12.77 10.07 -1.66
C LYS A 3 -12.32 11.40 -1.08
N TYR A 4 -11.03 11.66 -1.17
CA TYR A 4 -10.43 12.90 -0.69
C TYR A 4 -10.02 13.77 -1.86
N THR A 5 -10.14 15.08 -1.69
CA THR A 5 -9.62 16.07 -2.63
C THR A 5 -8.11 16.16 -2.53
N LYS A 6 -7.48 16.77 -3.55
CA LYS A 6 -6.04 17.06 -3.55
C LYS A 6 -5.63 17.84 -2.30
N ASP A 7 -6.37 18.89 -1.97
CA ASP A 7 -6.01 19.78 -0.87
C ASP A 7 -6.15 19.10 0.50
N GLU A 8 -7.20 18.26 0.70
CA GLU A 8 -7.33 17.43 1.90
C GLU A 8 -6.11 16.51 2.06
N ILE A 9 -5.71 15.82 0.98
CA ILE A 9 -4.54 14.92 1.00
C ILE A 9 -3.27 15.72 1.33
N LEU A 10 -2.99 16.81 0.61
CA LEU A 10 -1.78 17.61 0.80
C LEU A 10 -1.70 18.19 2.22
N ASN A 11 -2.80 18.70 2.75
CA ASN A 11 -2.85 19.20 4.12
C ASN A 11 -2.55 18.08 5.13
N ARG A 12 -3.14 16.90 4.94
CA ARG A 12 -2.96 15.75 5.84
C ARG A 12 -1.53 15.22 5.81
N VAL A 13 -0.93 15.00 4.63
CA VAL A 13 0.45 14.49 4.53
C VAL A 13 1.48 15.48 5.07
N LYS A 14 1.25 16.80 4.89
CA LYS A 14 2.12 17.87 5.42
C LYS A 14 2.03 17.99 6.95
N SER A 15 0.92 17.59 7.57
CA SER A 15 0.73 17.65 9.03
C SER A 15 1.41 16.51 9.80
N LEU A 16 1.93 15.49 9.13
CA LEU A 16 2.55 14.34 9.80
C LEU A 16 3.92 14.69 10.41
N PRO A 17 4.25 14.20 11.60
CA PRO A 17 5.58 14.40 12.21
C PRO A 17 6.75 13.89 11.35
N SER A 18 6.49 12.89 10.51
CA SER A 18 7.48 12.32 9.58
C SER A 18 7.61 13.08 8.27
N PHE A 19 6.84 14.14 8.07
CA PHE A 19 6.92 14.99 6.87
C PHE A 19 8.26 15.72 6.80
N LYS A 20 8.91 15.64 5.63
CA LYS A 20 10.15 16.40 5.35
C LYS A 20 9.96 17.34 4.16
N ARG A 21 9.36 16.83 3.07
CA ARG A 21 9.11 17.57 1.82
C ARG A 21 8.12 16.82 0.95
N ILE A 22 7.47 17.52 0.02
CA ILE A 22 6.76 16.88 -1.10
C ILE A 22 7.81 16.39 -2.12
N PRO A 23 7.73 15.10 -2.58
CA PRO A 23 8.60 14.62 -3.66
C PRO A 23 8.36 15.39 -4.96
N GLY A 24 9.45 15.69 -5.70
CA GLY A 24 9.38 16.43 -6.97
C GLY A 24 8.86 15.59 -8.14
N ASP A 25 8.96 14.27 -8.05
CA ASP A 25 8.51 13.30 -9.04
C ASP A 25 7.20 12.63 -8.61
N TYR A 26 6.83 11.51 -9.26
CA TYR A 26 5.66 10.72 -8.89
C TYR A 26 5.83 10.08 -7.51
N TRP A 27 4.79 10.13 -6.71
CA TRP A 27 4.71 9.50 -5.40
C TRP A 27 3.28 9.03 -5.11
N LEU A 28 3.13 8.13 -4.15
CA LEU A 28 1.86 7.51 -3.82
C LEU A 28 1.40 7.86 -2.40
N VAL A 29 0.09 8.00 -2.25
CA VAL A 29 -0.59 8.03 -0.95
C VAL A 29 -1.51 6.83 -0.88
N GLY A 30 -1.39 6.04 0.18
CA GLY A 30 -2.40 5.06 0.58
C GLY A 30 -3.25 5.62 1.70
N ILE A 31 -4.56 5.42 1.63
CA ILE A 31 -5.47 5.77 2.72
C ILE A 31 -6.18 4.50 3.17
N ARG A 32 -5.84 4.06 4.38
CA ARG A 32 -6.43 2.91 5.06
C ARG A 32 -7.81 3.28 5.58
N SER A 33 -8.83 2.52 5.18
CA SER A 33 -10.21 2.69 5.61
C SER A 33 -10.35 2.48 7.12
N LYS A 34 -11.25 3.25 7.74
CA LYS A 34 -11.66 3.03 9.15
C LYS A 34 -12.47 1.75 9.33
N GLU A 35 -13.17 1.32 8.28
CA GLU A 35 -14.06 0.15 8.34
C GLU A 35 -13.26 -1.14 8.45
N ASP A 36 -12.07 -1.19 7.83
CA ASP A 36 -11.17 -2.36 7.82
C ASP A 36 -11.93 -3.66 7.55
N LEU A 37 -12.65 -3.69 6.43
CA LEU A 37 -13.55 -4.80 6.08
C LEU A 37 -12.74 -6.06 5.77
N TYR A 38 -13.00 -7.13 6.51
CA TYR A 38 -12.29 -8.39 6.36
C TYR A 38 -12.21 -8.86 4.91
N ASN A 39 -11.00 -9.04 4.42
CA ASN A 39 -10.69 -9.59 3.08
C ASN A 39 -11.26 -8.77 1.92
N LYS A 40 -11.53 -7.46 2.09
CA LYS A 40 -12.06 -6.56 1.07
C LYS A 40 -11.07 -5.46 0.71
N PHE A 41 -11.11 -5.06 -0.56
CA PHE A 41 -10.35 -3.91 -1.06
C PHE A 41 -11.11 -2.60 -0.75
N ASP A 42 -11.03 -2.16 0.48
CA ASP A 42 -11.74 -1.00 1.00
C ASP A 42 -10.84 0.22 1.25
N ASP A 43 -9.58 0.15 0.80
CA ASP A 43 -8.62 1.24 0.86
C ASP A 43 -8.52 1.97 -0.49
N ARG A 44 -7.82 3.10 -0.49
CA ARG A 44 -7.62 3.91 -1.69
C ARG A 44 -6.17 4.33 -1.85
N PHE A 45 -5.71 4.31 -3.11
CA PHE A 45 -4.42 4.85 -3.52
C PHE A 45 -4.60 6.08 -4.40
N TYR A 46 -3.69 7.03 -4.23
CA TYR A 46 -3.60 8.25 -5.01
C TYR A 46 -2.18 8.36 -5.56
N LEU A 47 -2.06 8.60 -6.87
CA LEU A 47 -0.82 8.96 -7.52
C LEU A 47 -0.75 10.47 -7.64
N LEU A 48 0.32 11.07 -7.15
CA LEU A 48 0.60 12.50 -7.26
C LEU A 48 1.94 12.71 -7.99
N LYS A 49 2.08 13.87 -8.61
CA LYS A 49 3.35 14.41 -9.10
C LYS A 49 3.52 15.82 -8.56
N ASN A 50 4.61 16.09 -7.84
CA ASN A 50 4.67 17.28 -7.02
C ASN A 50 3.41 17.39 -6.13
N GLU A 51 2.67 18.48 -6.21
CA GLU A 51 1.41 18.69 -5.51
C GLU A 51 0.17 18.44 -6.39
N GLU A 52 0.32 17.88 -7.59
CA GLU A 52 -0.80 17.62 -8.48
C GLU A 52 -1.30 16.18 -8.37
N LEU A 53 -2.61 16.00 -8.19
CA LEU A 53 -3.27 14.70 -8.20
C LEU A 53 -3.44 14.22 -9.63
N ILE A 54 -2.85 13.07 -9.96
CA ILE A 54 -2.85 12.50 -11.32
C ILE A 54 -4.01 11.51 -11.48
N LEU A 55 -4.12 10.55 -10.56
CA LEU A 55 -5.21 9.56 -10.57
C LEU A 55 -5.40 8.91 -9.20
N SER A 56 -6.51 8.22 -9.03
CA SER A 56 -6.77 7.40 -7.83
C SER A 56 -7.37 6.06 -8.20
N THR A 57 -7.10 5.05 -7.38
CA THR A 57 -7.64 3.70 -7.54
C THR A 57 -7.97 3.08 -6.19
N THR A 58 -8.72 1.99 -6.21
CA THR A 58 -9.04 1.19 -5.03
C THR A 58 -8.01 0.08 -4.80
N GLY A 59 -7.91 -0.38 -3.56
CA GLY A 59 -7.00 -1.44 -3.21
C GLY A 59 -7.03 -1.79 -1.73
N THR A 60 -5.94 -2.39 -1.25
CA THR A 60 -5.73 -2.68 0.16
C THR A 60 -4.33 -2.30 0.61
N THR A 61 -4.23 -1.74 1.81
CA THR A 61 -2.99 -1.50 2.56
C THR A 61 -2.80 -2.56 3.65
N ASN A 62 -3.75 -3.51 3.74
CA ASN A 62 -3.82 -4.55 4.73
C ASN A 62 -3.66 -5.95 4.13
N SER A 63 -3.46 -6.94 5.00
CA SER A 63 -3.43 -8.35 4.63
C SER A 63 -4.84 -8.86 4.32
N GLY A 64 -4.95 -9.81 3.38
CA GLY A 64 -6.18 -10.55 3.13
C GLY A 64 -6.38 -11.72 4.07
N SER A 65 -7.40 -12.55 3.78
CA SER A 65 -7.75 -13.73 4.61
C SER A 65 -6.58 -14.67 4.85
N THR A 66 -5.79 -14.94 3.82
CA THR A 66 -4.61 -15.81 3.95
C THR A 66 -3.57 -15.23 4.91
N GLY A 67 -3.27 -13.93 4.81
CA GLY A 67 -2.32 -13.26 5.69
C GLY A 67 -2.81 -13.18 7.14
N LEU A 68 -4.10 -12.92 7.36
CA LEU A 68 -4.68 -12.76 8.69
C LEU A 68 -4.93 -14.09 9.41
N MET A 69 -5.36 -15.14 8.69
CA MET A 69 -5.80 -16.40 9.29
C MET A 69 -4.77 -17.53 9.19
N GLU A 70 -3.92 -17.50 8.15
CA GLU A 70 -2.93 -18.53 7.83
C GLU A 70 -1.50 -18.01 7.83
N PHE A 71 -1.25 -16.89 8.54
CA PHE A 71 0.06 -16.20 8.56
C PHE A 71 1.23 -17.13 8.89
N TYR A 72 1.02 -18.16 9.70
CA TYR A 72 2.07 -19.12 10.11
C TYR A 72 2.71 -19.85 8.92
N THR A 73 2.04 -19.91 7.76
CA THR A 73 2.61 -20.48 6.53
C THR A 73 3.65 -19.55 5.88
N TYR A 74 3.63 -18.26 6.23
CA TYR A 74 4.53 -17.23 5.71
C TYR A 74 5.46 -16.67 6.78
N ASN A 75 4.94 -16.44 7.98
CA ASN A 75 5.70 -15.92 9.10
C ASN A 75 4.99 -16.25 10.42
N SER A 76 5.67 -17.02 11.30
CA SER A 76 5.11 -17.47 12.58
C SER A 76 4.75 -16.31 13.53
N GLU A 77 5.31 -15.12 13.34
CA GLU A 77 5.05 -13.94 14.17
C GLU A 77 3.80 -13.14 13.74
N GLY A 78 3.16 -13.50 12.65
CA GLY A 78 1.97 -12.83 12.14
C GLY A 78 2.16 -12.13 10.79
N CYS A 79 1.07 -11.66 10.20
CA CYS A 79 1.13 -10.86 8.99
C CYS A 79 1.74 -9.46 9.26
N ALA A 80 2.26 -8.85 8.21
CA ALA A 80 2.82 -7.51 8.33
C ALA A 80 1.71 -6.45 8.18
N VAL A 81 1.64 -5.53 9.14
CA VAL A 81 0.78 -4.33 9.07
C VAL A 81 1.68 -3.11 9.04
N VAL A 82 1.76 -2.45 7.89
CA VAL A 82 2.58 -1.24 7.73
C VAL A 82 2.02 -0.13 8.60
N LYS A 83 2.89 0.55 9.36
CA LYS A 83 2.49 1.65 10.24
C LYS A 83 1.92 2.79 9.40
N ALA A 84 0.68 3.18 9.68
CA ALA A 84 0.04 4.32 9.05
C ALA A 84 0.41 5.66 9.73
N ASP A 85 -0.06 6.75 9.14
CA ASP A 85 0.30 8.13 9.47
C ASP A 85 1.82 8.35 9.45
N GLU A 86 2.46 7.80 8.40
CA GLU A 86 3.90 7.81 8.25
C GLU A 86 4.32 8.05 6.79
N TRP A 87 5.41 8.80 6.61
CA TRP A 87 6.10 8.96 5.35
C TRP A 87 7.22 7.93 5.19
N TYR A 88 7.28 7.32 3.99
CA TYR A 88 8.31 6.39 3.55
C TYR A 88 8.96 6.94 2.28
N TYR A 89 10.01 7.74 2.45
CA TYR A 89 10.74 8.33 1.32
C TYR A 89 11.55 7.28 0.58
N SER A 90 11.50 7.31 -0.76
CA SER A 90 12.19 6.33 -1.63
C SER A 90 11.85 4.89 -1.28
N LEU A 91 10.61 4.63 -0.84
CA LEU A 91 10.19 3.31 -0.38
C LEU A 91 10.35 2.25 -1.44
N TRP A 92 10.02 2.59 -2.67
CA TRP A 92 9.95 1.63 -3.75
C TRP A 92 10.83 2.00 -4.93
N THR A 93 11.17 0.99 -5.73
CA THR A 93 11.78 1.12 -7.05
C THR A 93 11.04 0.21 -8.04
N PRO A 94 10.90 0.59 -9.33
CA PRO A 94 10.32 -0.28 -10.35
C PRO A 94 11.04 -1.62 -10.45
N GLY A 95 10.27 -2.69 -10.61
CA GLY A 95 10.80 -4.05 -10.71
C GLY A 95 9.71 -5.09 -10.91
N LEU A 96 10.00 -6.35 -10.58
CA LEU A 96 9.04 -7.45 -10.70
C LEU A 96 8.66 -8.03 -9.34
N HIS A 97 7.36 -8.08 -9.02
CA HIS A 97 6.85 -8.85 -7.89
C HIS A 97 6.93 -10.35 -8.22
N LYS A 98 7.61 -11.12 -7.35
CA LYS A 98 7.83 -12.57 -7.52
C LYS A 98 8.39 -12.96 -8.91
N GLY A 99 9.15 -12.07 -9.56
CA GLY A 99 9.72 -12.30 -10.89
C GLY A 99 8.71 -12.32 -12.05
N LYS A 100 7.43 -12.01 -11.81
CA LYS A 100 6.35 -12.20 -12.80
C LYS A 100 5.60 -10.93 -13.18
N MET A 101 5.30 -10.07 -12.22
CA MET A 101 4.44 -8.91 -12.40
C MET A 101 5.24 -7.62 -12.26
N ARG A 102 5.09 -6.68 -13.19
CA ARG A 102 5.63 -5.32 -13.01
C ARG A 102 5.07 -4.71 -11.73
N ALA A 103 5.92 -4.20 -10.87
CA ALA A 103 5.57 -3.72 -9.55
C ALA A 103 6.53 -2.65 -9.08
N LEU A 104 6.19 -1.98 -7.99
CA LEU A 104 7.14 -1.22 -7.20
C LEU A 104 7.61 -2.10 -6.05
N ARG A 105 8.92 -2.41 -6.04
CA ARG A 105 9.54 -3.29 -5.04
C ARG A 105 10.11 -2.47 -3.91
N GLN A 106 10.00 -3.00 -2.70
CA GLN A 106 10.57 -2.36 -1.52
C GLN A 106 12.09 -2.10 -1.72
N ASN A 107 12.48 -0.84 -1.51
CA ASN A 107 13.86 -0.34 -1.66
C ASN A 107 14.44 0.19 -0.35
N THR A 108 13.59 0.68 0.57
CA THR A 108 14.02 1.16 1.89
C THR A 108 13.21 0.50 3.00
N PRO A 109 13.71 0.46 4.25
CA PRO A 109 12.99 -0.12 5.37
C PRO A 109 11.65 0.57 5.64
N VAL A 110 10.63 -0.23 6.01
CA VAL A 110 9.33 0.26 6.52
C VAL A 110 9.22 0.03 8.02
N LYS A 111 8.41 0.85 8.69
CA LYS A 111 7.91 0.60 10.03
C LYS A 111 6.67 -0.29 9.92
N PHE A 112 6.60 -1.35 10.71
CA PHE A 112 5.49 -2.30 10.66
C PHE A 112 5.25 -2.97 12.01
N PHE A 113 4.08 -3.57 12.13
CA PHE A 113 3.68 -4.44 13.23
C PHE A 113 3.54 -5.88 12.73
N ARG A 114 3.51 -6.84 13.66
CA ARG A 114 3.15 -8.23 13.38
C ARG A 114 1.82 -8.53 14.06
N ASP A 115 0.85 -8.89 13.25
CA ASP A 115 -0.48 -9.23 13.70
C ASP A 115 -0.71 -10.73 13.57
N ASN A 116 -0.97 -11.38 14.71
CA ASN A 116 -1.15 -12.83 14.83
C ASN A 116 -2.39 -13.22 15.66
N ASN A 117 -3.30 -12.30 15.92
CA ASN A 117 -4.43 -12.51 16.82
C ASN A 117 -5.63 -13.21 16.16
N LYS A 118 -5.65 -13.35 14.81
CA LYS A 118 -6.70 -14.01 14.03
C LYS A 118 -8.11 -13.45 14.23
N ASN A 119 -8.24 -12.17 14.54
CA ASN A 119 -9.53 -11.52 14.75
C ASN A 119 -10.16 -10.96 13.47
N GLN A 120 -9.61 -11.29 12.30
CA GLN A 120 -10.06 -10.84 10.97
C GLN A 120 -9.84 -9.36 10.68
N LYS A 121 -9.06 -8.65 11.48
CA LYS A 121 -8.64 -7.27 11.27
C LYS A 121 -7.13 -7.17 11.15
N ALA A 122 -6.64 -6.18 10.41
CA ALA A 122 -5.21 -5.90 10.31
C ALA A 122 -4.84 -4.77 11.28
N GLU A 123 -4.27 -5.12 12.42
CA GLU A 123 -4.09 -4.18 13.52
C GLU A 123 -2.64 -3.77 13.74
N GLU A 124 -2.44 -2.50 14.08
CA GLU A 124 -1.16 -1.95 14.50
C GLU A 124 -0.93 -2.24 15.99
N ILE A 125 -0.73 -3.53 16.34
CA ILE A 125 -0.59 -4.01 17.73
C ILE A 125 0.84 -4.42 18.08
N GLY A 126 1.16 -4.35 19.37
CA GLY A 126 2.49 -4.70 19.87
C GLY A 126 3.56 -3.67 19.55
N ASN A 127 4.80 -4.13 19.44
CA ASN A 127 5.94 -3.26 19.19
C ASN A 127 6.12 -2.94 17.72
N VAL A 128 6.33 -1.67 17.40
CA VAL A 128 6.73 -1.27 16.05
C VAL A 128 8.13 -1.80 15.75
N ARG A 129 8.27 -2.39 14.57
CA ARG A 129 9.53 -2.88 14.01
C ARG A 129 9.88 -2.08 12.76
N GLN A 130 11.13 -2.19 12.31
CA GLN A 130 11.57 -1.56 11.08
C GLN A 130 12.45 -2.54 10.30
N GLY A 131 12.23 -2.64 8.98
CA GLY A 131 13.03 -3.57 8.17
C GLY A 131 12.60 -3.69 6.71
N MET A 132 13.37 -4.47 5.99
CA MET A 132 13.12 -4.92 4.62
C MET A 132 12.35 -6.23 4.68
N ILE A 133 11.05 -6.18 4.48
CA ILE A 133 10.16 -7.36 4.64
C ILE A 133 9.35 -7.67 3.38
N GLY A 134 9.71 -7.05 2.25
CA GLY A 134 9.10 -7.31 0.96
C GLY A 134 7.74 -6.62 0.74
N ILE A 135 7.52 -5.47 1.37
CA ILE A 135 6.31 -4.65 1.15
C ILE A 135 6.39 -4.02 -0.24
N ASN A 136 5.72 -4.64 -1.19
CA ASN A 136 5.63 -4.17 -2.56
C ASN A 136 4.29 -3.49 -2.84
N PHE A 137 4.25 -2.67 -3.90
CA PHE A 137 2.99 -2.18 -4.48
C PHE A 137 2.76 -2.93 -5.79
N HIS A 138 1.65 -3.69 -5.87
CA HIS A 138 1.36 -4.56 -7.01
C HIS A 138 -0.15 -4.74 -7.27
N ALA A 139 -0.51 -5.36 -8.39
CA ALA A 139 -1.89 -5.70 -8.73
C ALA A 139 -2.35 -6.99 -8.05
N ALA A 140 -3.67 -7.17 -7.94
CA ALA A 140 -4.29 -8.43 -7.51
C ALA A 140 -4.50 -9.42 -8.68
N SER A 141 -3.60 -9.40 -9.67
CA SER A 141 -3.61 -10.34 -10.80
C SER A 141 -2.26 -10.37 -11.49
N TYR A 142 -1.84 -11.54 -11.96
CA TYR A 142 -0.69 -11.66 -12.86
C TYR A 142 -1.03 -11.37 -14.32
N GLN A 143 -2.30 -11.34 -14.68
CA GLN A 143 -2.76 -11.00 -16.00
C GLN A 143 -2.99 -9.49 -16.12
N VAL A 144 -2.65 -8.94 -17.30
CA VAL A 144 -2.90 -7.53 -17.62
C VAL A 144 -4.22 -7.46 -18.37
N ASP A 145 -5.27 -7.06 -17.67
CA ASP A 145 -6.63 -6.96 -18.17
C ASP A 145 -7.37 -5.77 -17.53
N ASP A 146 -8.70 -5.69 -17.69
CA ASP A 146 -9.52 -4.62 -17.15
C ASP A 146 -10.40 -5.06 -15.96
N ARG A 147 -10.12 -6.26 -15.40
CA ARG A 147 -10.87 -6.78 -14.26
C ARG A 147 -10.66 -5.97 -12.98
N THR A 148 -11.67 -6.02 -12.15
CA THR A 148 -11.58 -5.61 -10.74
C THR A 148 -11.75 -6.85 -9.87
N ILE A 149 -10.80 -7.11 -8.99
CA ILE A 149 -10.80 -8.26 -8.07
C ILE A 149 -11.55 -7.87 -6.79
N GLU A 150 -12.43 -8.74 -6.32
CA GLU A 150 -13.31 -8.42 -5.19
C GLU A 150 -12.71 -8.76 -3.82
N LEU A 151 -11.93 -9.84 -3.73
CA LEU A 151 -11.39 -10.36 -2.48
C LEU A 151 -9.87 -10.34 -2.48
N ILE A 152 -9.29 -9.94 -1.36
CA ILE A 152 -7.83 -9.88 -1.21
C ILE A 152 -7.22 -11.28 -1.22
N GLY A 153 -7.79 -12.23 -0.45
CA GLY A 153 -7.28 -13.61 -0.36
C GLY A 153 -5.79 -13.66 -0.02
N GLY A 154 -5.02 -14.31 -0.89
CA GLY A 154 -3.57 -14.44 -0.79
C GLY A 154 -2.77 -13.36 -1.54
N TRP A 155 -3.41 -12.34 -2.12
CA TRP A 155 -2.70 -11.28 -2.83
C TRP A 155 -1.91 -10.37 -1.90
N SER A 156 -2.35 -10.21 -0.65
CA SER A 156 -1.61 -9.45 0.36
C SER A 156 -1.42 -10.25 1.65
N THR A 157 -0.17 -10.29 2.12
CA THR A 157 0.24 -10.65 3.48
C THR A 157 0.94 -9.48 4.17
N GLY A 158 0.65 -8.25 3.67
CA GLY A 158 1.21 -6.97 4.09
C GLY A 158 1.55 -6.02 2.93
N CYS A 159 1.59 -6.51 1.68
CA CYS A 159 1.81 -5.69 0.49
C CYS A 159 0.67 -4.68 0.27
N GLN A 160 0.99 -3.61 -0.43
CA GLN A 160 0.04 -2.61 -0.90
C GLN A 160 -0.50 -3.08 -2.27
N VAL A 161 -1.79 -3.39 -2.37
CA VAL A 161 -2.32 -4.12 -3.54
C VAL A 161 -3.51 -3.39 -4.17
N CYS A 162 -3.43 -3.08 -5.46
CA CYS A 162 -4.54 -2.56 -6.24
C CYS A 162 -5.42 -3.69 -6.77
N ASN A 163 -6.73 -3.54 -6.65
CA ASN A 163 -7.69 -4.52 -7.15
C ASN A 163 -8.20 -4.22 -8.57
N ASN A 164 -8.17 -2.96 -9.01
CA ASN A 164 -8.48 -2.57 -10.39
C ASN A 164 -7.21 -2.68 -11.23
N ILE A 165 -7.14 -3.70 -12.07
CA ILE A 165 -5.93 -4.05 -12.81
C ILE A 165 -5.57 -2.96 -13.84
N LYS A 166 -6.57 -2.46 -14.56
CA LYS A 166 -6.38 -1.39 -15.55
C LYS A 166 -5.82 -0.10 -14.92
N GLU A 167 -6.40 0.33 -13.80
CA GLU A 167 -5.93 1.54 -13.10
C GLU A 167 -4.54 1.33 -12.49
N TYR A 168 -4.26 0.14 -11.98
CA TYR A 168 -2.91 -0.20 -11.51
C TYR A 168 -1.86 -0.04 -12.61
N TYR A 169 -2.10 -0.59 -13.80
CA TYR A 169 -1.12 -0.48 -14.89
C TYR A 169 -0.99 0.94 -15.43
N LYS A 170 -2.05 1.76 -15.37
CA LYS A 170 -1.92 3.21 -15.63
C LYS A 170 -0.94 3.87 -14.64
N ILE A 171 -1.01 3.51 -13.34
CA ILE A 171 -0.05 4.01 -12.35
C ILE A 171 1.39 3.60 -12.72
N ILE A 172 1.62 2.32 -12.98
CA ILE A 172 2.95 1.78 -13.29
C ILE A 172 3.52 2.38 -14.58
N ASP A 173 2.69 2.53 -15.61
CA ASP A 173 3.10 3.14 -16.88
C ASP A 173 3.40 4.64 -16.73
N THR A 174 2.63 5.35 -15.91
CA THR A 174 2.84 6.77 -15.62
C THR A 174 4.14 7.00 -14.84
N ILE A 175 4.43 6.18 -13.84
CA ILE A 175 5.70 6.22 -13.09
C ILE A 175 6.88 5.87 -14.02
N GLY A 176 6.68 4.91 -14.91
CA GLY A 176 7.61 4.59 -15.98
C GLY A 176 8.99 4.18 -15.45
N LYS A 177 10.03 4.94 -15.87
CA LYS A 177 11.44 4.69 -15.53
C LYS A 177 11.95 5.52 -14.34
N GLN A 178 11.06 6.14 -13.58
CA GLN A 178 11.47 6.85 -12.36
C GLN A 178 12.21 5.89 -11.43
N GLY A 179 13.32 6.33 -10.84
CA GLY A 179 14.13 5.50 -9.97
C GLY A 179 13.42 5.12 -8.68
N ASP A 180 13.24 6.09 -7.80
CA ASP A 180 12.64 5.90 -6.49
C ASP A 180 11.23 6.48 -6.42
N VAL A 181 10.33 5.77 -5.73
CA VAL A 181 8.96 6.21 -5.49
C VAL A 181 8.73 6.32 -3.98
N SER A 182 8.40 7.53 -3.52
CA SER A 182 8.03 7.77 -2.13
C SER A 182 6.57 7.42 -1.87
N TYR A 183 6.27 7.08 -0.64
CA TYR A 183 4.94 6.68 -0.19
C TYR A 183 4.56 7.35 1.13
N CYS A 184 3.32 7.78 1.25
CA CYS A 184 2.72 8.19 2.51
C CYS A 184 1.52 7.31 2.78
N LEU A 185 1.50 6.59 3.90
CA LEU A 185 0.35 5.81 4.34
C LEU A 185 -0.39 6.56 5.42
N LEU A 186 -1.69 6.78 5.20
CA LEU A 186 -2.58 7.50 6.12
C LEU A 186 -3.67 6.57 6.65
N LYS A 187 -4.16 6.85 7.85
CA LYS A 187 -5.48 6.38 8.31
C LYS A 187 -6.54 7.35 7.78
N GLU A 188 -7.69 6.84 7.41
CA GLU A 188 -8.86 7.65 7.05
C GLU A 188 -9.24 8.59 8.20
N TRP A 189 -9.60 9.87 7.90
CA TRP A 189 -9.92 10.92 8.88
C TRP A 189 -11.24 11.63 8.61
#